data_3f6d27ed3ea42cf3ad58014e2263eec5
#
_entry.id   3f6d27ed3ea42cf3ad58014e2263eec5
#
_cell.length_a   1.000
_cell.length_b   1.000
_cell.length_c   1.000
_cell.angle_alpha   90.00
_cell.angle_beta   90.00
_cell.angle_gamma   90.00
#
_symmetry.space_group_name_H-M   'P 1'
#
loop_
_entity.id
_entity.type
_entity.pdbx_description
1 polymer ?
#
loop_
_entity_poly.entity_id
_entity_poly.type
_entity_poly.pdbx_seq_one_letter_code
_entity_poly.pdbx_strand_id
1 'polypeptide(L)'
;MKWCSFVATVLLVVSIPAVSAPTKPVLDLSGYTSGEGAISVLHKGLSADPYFAMQALLLAHDNGMDAAKATRNFINWLMPLQKPDGTFNRFCRNQAKVWQACKTADADDSQLALWMRLLQTNANELKTNPAWIKSAARSRASLARLLQPSRGIYVVSPVYLHGLFMDNLEVWSYHAGATQPNQTVEANKLAQSIHTTFWDGVNKRYMASTQLEQQAEKRVFYPDYVAQIFPLLVGFSPPQIDPHTLYKRWMVDHRSDWLKQSETDYPWGIVAVLALREKDKASVRCWLRHALPLRHSSRWAVTDETSYQIVTQRGFAPAAVNTQCH
;
A
#
# COMPACT_ATOMS: atom_id res chain seq x y z
N MET A 1 12.30 -83.02 -9.87
CA MET A 1 12.97 -81.93 -9.17
C MET A 1 12.83 -80.64 -9.97
N LYS A 2 11.96 -79.74 -9.57
CA LYS A 2 11.77 -78.38 -10.22
C LYS A 2 12.46 -77.35 -9.37
N TRP A 3 13.44 -76.67 -9.94
CA TRP A 3 14.13 -75.56 -9.29
C TRP A 3 13.34 -74.26 -9.54
N CYS A 4 12.88 -73.59 -8.50
CA CYS A 4 12.34 -72.25 -8.56
C CYS A 4 13.49 -71.24 -8.33
N SER A 5 13.82 -70.44 -9.35
CA SER A 5 14.75 -69.36 -9.25
C SER A 5 13.98 -68.15 -8.69
N PHE A 6 14.36 -67.64 -7.50
CA PHE A 6 13.90 -66.35 -6.94
C PHE A 6 14.77 -65.22 -7.51
N VAL A 7 14.16 -64.31 -8.26
CA VAL A 7 14.79 -63.08 -8.69
C VAL A 7 14.50 -62.01 -7.61
N ALA A 8 15.52 -61.57 -6.90
CA ALA A 8 15.42 -60.47 -5.92
C ALA A 8 15.55 -59.14 -6.67
N THR A 9 14.45 -58.38 -6.75
CA THR A 9 14.45 -57.02 -7.30
C THR A 9 14.93 -56.05 -6.21
N VAL A 10 16.11 -55.49 -6.38
CA VAL A 10 16.64 -54.40 -5.50
C VAL A 10 16.04 -53.08 -5.95
N LEU A 11 15.13 -52.50 -5.16
CA LEU A 11 14.62 -51.15 -5.33
C LEU A 11 15.65 -50.12 -4.83
N LEU A 12 16.34 -49.48 -5.76
CA LEU A 12 17.18 -48.28 -5.44
C LEU A 12 16.26 -47.12 -5.11
N VAL A 13 16.16 -46.74 -3.82
CA VAL A 13 15.52 -45.50 -3.38
C VAL A 13 16.49 -44.33 -3.65
N VAL A 14 16.26 -43.63 -4.75
CA VAL A 14 16.97 -42.37 -5.02
C VAL A 14 16.39 -41.28 -4.15
N SER A 15 17.09 -40.87 -3.09
CA SER A 15 16.76 -39.71 -2.26
C SER A 15 17.00 -38.46 -3.06
N ILE A 16 15.94 -37.80 -3.54
CA ILE A 16 16.01 -36.47 -4.15
C ILE A 16 16.20 -35.47 -3.00
N PRO A 17 17.29 -34.67 -2.98
CA PRO A 17 17.45 -33.63 -1.97
C PRO A 17 16.28 -32.64 -2.07
N ALA A 18 15.62 -32.41 -0.95
CA ALA A 18 14.57 -31.39 -0.87
C ALA A 18 15.20 -30.02 -1.16
N VAL A 19 14.87 -29.42 -2.30
CA VAL A 19 15.25 -28.03 -2.61
C VAL A 19 14.49 -27.16 -1.62
N SER A 20 15.20 -26.53 -0.69
CA SER A 20 14.61 -25.57 0.24
C SER A 20 13.99 -24.40 -0.57
N ALA A 21 12.73 -24.09 -0.31
CA ALA A 21 12.08 -22.93 -0.93
C ALA A 21 12.91 -21.67 -0.66
N PRO A 22 13.09 -20.80 -1.67
CA PRO A 22 13.86 -19.58 -1.50
C PRO A 22 13.25 -18.73 -0.36
N THR A 23 14.08 -18.30 0.58
CA THR A 23 13.68 -17.45 1.70
C THR A 23 13.25 -16.09 1.15
N LYS A 24 12.10 -15.58 1.61
CA LYS A 24 11.64 -14.23 1.25
C LYS A 24 12.63 -13.19 1.79
N PRO A 25 12.97 -12.14 1.01
CA PRO A 25 13.79 -11.05 1.51
C PRO A 25 13.06 -10.33 2.64
N VAL A 26 13.77 -10.07 3.75
CA VAL A 26 13.22 -9.41 4.94
C VAL A 26 13.14 -7.91 4.71
N LEU A 27 12.00 -7.29 5.08
CA LEU A 27 11.87 -5.85 5.11
C LEU A 27 12.67 -5.27 6.27
N ASP A 28 13.64 -4.41 5.97
CA ASP A 28 14.45 -3.69 6.96
C ASP A 28 13.92 -2.26 7.15
N LEU A 29 13.29 -2.00 8.28
CA LEU A 29 12.84 -0.68 8.72
C LEU A 29 13.70 -0.15 9.89
N SER A 30 14.96 -0.58 10.01
CA SER A 30 15.89 -0.01 10.99
C SER A 30 16.02 1.51 10.75
N GLY A 31 15.95 2.29 11.85
CA GLY A 31 15.90 3.74 11.75
C GLY A 31 14.50 4.35 11.52
N TYR A 32 13.50 3.56 11.17
CA TYR A 32 12.09 3.97 11.16
C TYR A 32 11.32 3.39 12.36
N THR A 33 11.68 2.20 12.80
CA THR A 33 10.98 1.50 13.89
C THR A 33 11.55 1.90 15.26
N SER A 34 10.67 2.27 16.20
CA SER A 34 11.03 2.45 17.61
C SER A 34 11.05 1.11 18.37
N GLY A 35 11.65 1.10 19.57
CA GLY A 35 11.67 -0.09 20.42
C GLY A 35 10.28 -0.59 20.82
N GLU A 36 9.28 0.30 20.85
CA GLU A 36 7.88 -0.03 21.15
C GLU A 36 7.11 -0.56 19.93
N GLY A 37 7.65 -0.42 18.71
CA GLY A 37 7.03 -0.88 17.48
C GLY A 37 6.39 0.21 16.63
N ALA A 38 6.42 1.49 17.06
CA ALA A 38 5.98 2.59 16.21
C ALA A 38 6.87 2.71 14.96
N ILE A 39 6.27 3.02 13.82
CA ILE A 39 6.99 3.27 12.57
C ILE A 39 6.81 4.76 12.23
N SER A 40 7.94 5.49 12.20
CA SER A 40 7.95 6.92 11.82
C SER A 40 7.84 7.11 10.32
N VAL A 41 7.29 8.25 9.89
CA VAL A 41 7.20 8.61 8.46
C VAL A 41 8.59 8.75 7.85
N LEU A 42 9.52 9.39 8.57
CA LEU A 42 10.88 9.66 8.12
C LEU A 42 11.91 8.83 8.90
N HIS A 43 13.07 8.60 8.30
CA HIS A 43 14.20 7.95 8.97
C HIS A 43 14.60 8.72 10.24
N LYS A 44 14.62 8.03 11.40
CA LYS A 44 14.83 8.64 12.73
C LYS A 44 13.86 9.78 13.05
N GLY A 45 12.69 9.80 12.39
CA GLY A 45 11.69 10.83 12.54
C GLY A 45 10.98 10.82 13.90
N LEU A 46 10.38 11.96 14.24
CA LEU A 46 9.63 12.17 15.48
C LEU A 46 8.11 12.17 15.24
N SER A 47 7.65 11.83 14.04
CA SER A 47 6.24 11.73 13.67
C SER A 47 5.95 10.34 13.14
N ALA A 48 4.92 9.70 13.67
CA ALA A 48 4.38 8.44 13.20
C ALA A 48 2.95 8.69 12.71
N ASP A 49 2.75 8.51 11.42
CA ASP A 49 1.44 8.50 10.80
C ASP A 49 1.09 7.04 10.46
N PRO A 50 0.05 6.48 11.09
CA PRO A 50 -0.33 5.09 10.84
C PRO A 50 -0.61 4.79 9.37
N TYR A 51 -1.10 5.77 8.60
CA TYR A 51 -1.36 5.62 7.17
C TYR A 51 -0.09 5.23 6.40
N PHE A 52 1.00 6.00 6.54
CA PHE A 52 2.27 5.70 5.85
C PHE A 52 2.89 4.37 6.31
N ALA A 53 2.80 4.07 7.60
CA ALA A 53 3.31 2.80 8.14
C ALA A 53 2.54 1.60 7.55
N MET A 54 1.22 1.67 7.50
CA MET A 54 0.38 0.61 6.93
C MET A 54 0.60 0.45 5.44
N GLN A 55 0.69 1.54 4.68
CA GLN A 55 1.05 1.48 3.25
C GLN A 55 2.39 0.78 3.03
N ALA A 56 3.43 1.14 3.79
CA ALA A 56 4.75 0.54 3.66
C ALA A 56 4.73 -0.98 3.94
N LEU A 57 4.07 -1.39 5.02
CA LEU A 57 3.96 -2.80 5.40
C LEU A 57 3.15 -3.62 4.39
N LEU A 58 2.02 -3.08 3.91
CA LEU A 58 1.19 -3.72 2.88
C LEU A 58 1.92 -3.78 1.54
N LEU A 59 2.61 -2.72 1.15
CA LEU A 59 3.42 -2.70 -0.08
C LEU A 59 4.49 -3.81 -0.06
N ALA A 60 5.20 -3.98 1.07
CA ALA A 60 6.18 -5.04 1.25
C ALA A 60 5.54 -6.44 1.16
N HIS A 61 4.44 -6.65 1.89
CA HIS A 61 3.70 -7.90 1.90
C HIS A 61 3.23 -8.30 0.48
N ASP A 62 2.60 -7.36 -0.24
CA ASP A 62 2.03 -7.59 -1.57
C ASP A 62 3.11 -7.82 -2.66
N ASN A 63 4.35 -7.41 -2.38
CA ASN A 63 5.49 -7.65 -3.27
C ASN A 63 6.42 -8.78 -2.80
N GLY A 64 5.96 -9.62 -1.87
CA GLY A 64 6.62 -10.87 -1.49
C GLY A 64 7.81 -10.71 -0.55
N MET A 65 7.95 -9.57 0.14
CA MET A 65 8.91 -9.42 1.22
C MET A 65 8.38 -10.02 2.53
N ASP A 66 9.27 -10.46 3.39
CA ASP A 66 8.92 -10.84 4.76
C ASP A 66 8.85 -9.59 5.64
N ALA A 67 7.63 -9.09 5.84
CA ALA A 67 7.31 -7.99 6.73
C ALA A 67 6.64 -8.46 8.04
N ALA A 68 6.55 -9.76 8.30
CA ALA A 68 5.73 -10.32 9.38
C ALA A 68 6.10 -9.77 10.77
N LYS A 69 7.39 -9.70 11.08
CA LYS A 69 7.87 -9.16 12.36
C LYS A 69 7.55 -7.66 12.52
N ALA A 70 7.83 -6.87 11.49
CA ALA A 70 7.56 -5.43 11.50
C ALA A 70 6.06 -5.15 11.65
N THR A 71 5.23 -5.87 10.89
CA THR A 71 3.76 -5.80 10.94
C THR A 71 3.23 -6.12 12.32
N ARG A 72 3.66 -7.23 12.93
CA ARG A 72 3.21 -7.63 14.26
C ARG A 72 3.59 -6.61 15.34
N ASN A 73 4.82 -6.11 15.32
CA ASN A 73 5.29 -5.09 16.26
C ASN A 73 4.48 -3.81 16.11
N PHE A 74 4.22 -3.36 14.88
CA PHE A 74 3.43 -2.18 14.60
C PHE A 74 1.98 -2.34 15.07
N ILE A 75 1.34 -3.48 14.80
CA ILE A 75 -0.03 -3.77 15.27
C ILE A 75 -0.09 -3.77 16.79
N ASN A 76 0.87 -4.40 17.47
CA ASN A 76 0.92 -4.45 18.93
C ASN A 76 1.09 -3.05 19.55
N TRP A 77 1.82 -2.16 18.89
CA TRP A 77 1.97 -0.77 19.31
C TRP A 77 0.70 0.05 19.06
N LEU A 78 0.09 -0.06 17.86
CA LEU A 78 -1.00 0.82 17.44
C LEU A 78 -2.36 0.40 18.03
N MET A 79 -2.62 -0.89 18.16
CA MET A 79 -3.92 -1.41 18.58
C MET A 79 -4.40 -0.88 19.94
N PRO A 80 -3.58 -0.80 21.00
CA PRO A 80 -3.99 -0.21 22.28
C PRO A 80 -4.31 1.29 22.19
N LEU A 81 -3.82 1.98 21.14
CA LEU A 81 -4.02 3.40 20.91
C LEU A 81 -5.26 3.70 20.03
N GLN A 82 -6.01 2.66 19.65
CA GLN A 82 -7.27 2.80 18.94
C GLN A 82 -8.29 3.53 19.81
N LYS A 83 -8.89 4.59 19.28
CA LYS A 83 -9.92 5.36 19.99
C LYS A 83 -11.21 4.54 20.20
N PRO A 84 -12.06 4.94 21.15
CA PRO A 84 -13.34 4.27 21.38
C PRO A 84 -14.24 4.21 20.14
N ASP A 85 -14.17 5.22 19.29
CA ASP A 85 -14.91 5.29 18.02
C ASP A 85 -14.31 4.39 16.91
N GLY A 86 -13.18 3.75 17.15
CA GLY A 86 -12.52 2.82 16.22
C GLY A 86 -11.48 3.47 15.30
N THR A 87 -11.32 4.80 15.34
CA THR A 87 -10.33 5.53 14.53
C THR A 87 -8.99 5.65 15.25
N PHE A 88 -8.00 6.24 14.59
CA PHE A 88 -6.66 6.45 15.12
C PHE A 88 -6.22 7.90 14.96
N ASN A 89 -5.28 8.33 15.78
CA ASN A 89 -4.60 9.61 15.63
C ASN A 89 -3.27 9.42 14.88
N ARG A 90 -2.66 10.55 14.50
CA ARG A 90 -1.22 10.64 14.22
C ARG A 90 -0.49 10.91 15.54
N PHE A 91 0.75 10.42 15.63
CA PHE A 91 1.54 10.45 16.86
C PHE A 91 2.84 11.21 16.66
N CYS A 92 3.21 11.95 17.68
CA CYS A 92 4.49 12.67 17.75
C CYS A 92 5.28 12.17 18.95
N ARG A 93 6.59 12.13 18.82
CA ARG A 93 7.50 11.76 19.89
C ARG A 93 7.90 12.99 20.68
N ASN A 94 7.61 13.02 21.97
CA ASN A 94 7.95 14.15 22.85
C ASN A 94 9.43 14.12 23.26
N GLN A 95 9.86 15.12 24.05
CA GLN A 95 11.24 15.22 24.57
C GLN A 95 11.66 14.00 25.42
N ALA A 96 10.73 13.38 26.13
CA ALA A 96 10.94 12.16 26.89
C ALA A 96 10.96 10.88 26.01
N LYS A 97 10.95 11.05 24.70
CA LYS A 97 10.94 9.97 23.68
C LYS A 97 9.70 9.09 23.73
N VAL A 98 8.61 9.55 24.27
CA VAL A 98 7.31 8.86 24.34
C VAL A 98 6.42 9.28 23.18
N TRP A 99 5.76 8.32 22.51
CA TRP A 99 4.78 8.57 21.48
C TRP A 99 3.45 8.98 22.10
N GLN A 100 2.91 10.10 21.65
CA GLN A 100 1.60 10.61 22.09
C GLN A 100 0.80 11.12 20.91
N ALA A 101 -0.52 11.05 20.99
CA ALA A 101 -1.41 11.64 19.97
C ALA A 101 -1.15 13.13 19.84
N CYS A 102 -0.93 13.63 18.61
CA CYS A 102 -0.64 15.03 18.34
C CYS A 102 -1.50 15.65 17.25
N LYS A 103 -2.08 14.84 16.38
CA LYS A 103 -3.00 15.27 15.31
C LYS A 103 -4.04 14.18 15.06
N THR A 104 -5.21 14.56 14.53
CA THR A 104 -6.16 13.59 13.95
C THR A 104 -5.58 12.96 12.68
N ALA A 105 -6.16 11.86 12.23
CA ALA A 105 -5.91 11.34 10.88
C ALA A 105 -6.26 12.42 9.82
N ASP A 106 -5.65 12.32 8.64
CA ASP A 106 -6.06 13.14 7.50
C ASP A 106 -7.38 12.65 6.92
N ALA A 107 -7.51 11.31 6.83
CA ALA A 107 -8.68 10.64 6.33
C ALA A 107 -8.94 9.39 7.18
N ASP A 108 -10.15 9.29 7.74
CA ASP A 108 -10.53 8.14 8.56
C ASP A 108 -10.88 6.93 7.68
N ASP A 109 -11.50 7.13 6.52
CA ASP A 109 -11.97 6.06 5.64
C ASP A 109 -10.82 5.18 5.12
N SER A 110 -9.82 5.79 4.50
CA SER A 110 -8.64 5.09 3.99
C SER A 110 -7.81 4.48 5.14
N GLN A 111 -7.63 5.21 6.24
CA GLN A 111 -6.85 4.70 7.38
C GLN A 111 -7.51 3.46 8.01
N LEU A 112 -8.84 3.46 8.16
CA LEU A 112 -9.61 2.32 8.68
C LEU A 112 -9.53 1.12 7.73
N ALA A 113 -9.62 1.36 6.43
CA ALA A 113 -9.50 0.32 5.41
C ALA A 113 -8.12 -0.33 5.42
N LEU A 114 -7.04 0.47 5.43
CA LEU A 114 -5.66 -0.03 5.52
C LEU A 114 -5.40 -0.79 6.82
N TRP A 115 -5.95 -0.33 7.96
CA TRP A 115 -5.85 -1.05 9.22
C TRP A 115 -6.47 -2.44 9.14
N MET A 116 -7.70 -2.53 8.65
CA MET A 116 -8.38 -3.83 8.52
C MET A 116 -7.67 -4.74 7.52
N ARG A 117 -7.14 -4.19 6.41
CA ARG A 117 -6.34 -4.94 5.45
C ARG A 117 -5.03 -5.44 6.06
N LEU A 118 -4.36 -4.61 6.88
CA LEU A 118 -3.15 -5.03 7.59
C LEU A 118 -3.44 -6.18 8.57
N LEU A 119 -4.54 -6.13 9.31
CA LEU A 119 -4.97 -7.23 10.16
C LEU A 119 -5.23 -8.52 9.37
N GLN A 120 -5.77 -8.43 8.15
CA GLN A 120 -6.03 -9.58 7.28
C GLN A 120 -4.75 -10.29 6.84
N THR A 121 -3.60 -9.61 6.78
CA THR A 121 -2.31 -10.27 6.47
C THR A 121 -1.89 -11.31 7.50
N ASN A 122 -2.51 -11.28 8.69
CA ASN A 122 -2.30 -12.22 9.79
C ASN A 122 -3.62 -12.93 10.14
N ALA A 123 -4.18 -13.64 9.17
CA ALA A 123 -5.52 -14.22 9.24
C ALA A 123 -5.77 -15.12 10.46
N ASN A 124 -4.76 -15.84 10.96
CA ASN A 124 -4.90 -16.68 12.15
C ASN A 124 -5.11 -15.85 13.41
N GLU A 125 -4.30 -14.82 13.63
CA GLU A 125 -4.47 -13.88 14.75
C GLU A 125 -5.83 -13.18 14.67
N LEU A 126 -6.23 -12.74 13.50
CA LEU A 126 -7.53 -12.07 13.28
C LEU A 126 -8.72 -12.99 13.61
N LYS A 127 -8.58 -14.31 13.49
CA LYS A 127 -9.62 -15.29 13.80
C LYS A 127 -9.66 -15.69 15.26
N THR A 128 -8.53 -15.70 15.95
CA THR A 128 -8.37 -16.33 17.27
C THR A 128 -8.09 -15.34 18.39
N ASN A 129 -7.54 -14.17 18.10
CA ASN A 129 -7.17 -13.19 19.11
C ASN A 129 -8.33 -12.21 19.38
N PRO A 130 -8.94 -12.22 20.60
CA PRO A 130 -10.09 -11.36 20.91
C PRO A 130 -9.82 -9.86 20.73
N ALA A 131 -8.58 -9.39 21.01
CA ALA A 131 -8.21 -7.98 20.84
C ALA A 131 -8.24 -7.57 19.38
N TRP A 132 -7.72 -8.43 18.48
CA TRP A 132 -7.73 -8.20 17.04
C TRP A 132 -9.15 -8.20 16.47
N ILE A 133 -9.96 -9.18 16.89
CA ILE A 133 -11.39 -9.28 16.50
C ILE A 133 -12.13 -8.01 16.92
N LYS A 134 -11.94 -7.56 18.16
CA LYS A 134 -12.57 -6.34 18.70
C LYS A 134 -12.12 -5.09 17.95
N SER A 135 -10.81 -4.95 17.68
CA SER A 135 -10.25 -3.81 16.95
C SER A 135 -10.82 -3.75 15.53
N ALA A 136 -10.80 -4.87 14.80
CA ALA A 136 -11.37 -4.95 13.45
C ALA A 136 -12.88 -4.63 13.43
N ALA A 137 -13.64 -5.11 14.42
CA ALA A 137 -15.06 -4.83 14.52
C ALA A 137 -15.35 -3.33 14.76
N ARG A 138 -14.56 -2.66 15.61
CA ARG A 138 -14.66 -1.21 15.82
C ARG A 138 -14.36 -0.43 14.56
N SER A 139 -13.25 -0.74 13.87
CA SER A 139 -12.88 -0.08 12.63
C SER A 139 -13.94 -0.29 11.53
N ARG A 140 -14.49 -1.50 11.42
CA ARG A 140 -15.57 -1.78 10.46
C ARG A 140 -16.83 -0.97 10.76
N ALA A 141 -17.22 -0.88 12.03
CA ALA A 141 -18.37 -0.07 12.44
C ALA A 141 -18.17 1.43 12.17
N SER A 142 -16.93 1.92 12.35
CA SER A 142 -16.59 3.31 12.03
C SER A 142 -16.62 3.55 10.53
N LEU A 143 -15.98 2.70 9.75
CA LEU A 143 -15.99 2.81 8.28
C LEU A 143 -17.43 2.78 7.73
N ALA A 144 -18.28 1.91 8.26
CA ALA A 144 -19.68 1.85 7.82
C ALA A 144 -20.45 3.17 8.01
N ARG A 145 -20.11 3.97 9.03
CA ARG A 145 -20.72 5.30 9.25
C ARG A 145 -20.25 6.37 8.26
N LEU A 146 -19.12 6.14 7.59
CA LEU A 146 -18.59 7.05 6.56
C LEU A 146 -19.18 6.79 5.17
N LEU A 147 -19.92 5.70 4.99
CA LEU A 147 -20.61 5.43 3.73
C LEU A 147 -21.70 6.48 3.49
N GLN A 148 -21.64 7.17 2.36
CA GLN A 148 -22.68 8.08 1.87
C GLN A 148 -23.66 7.29 1.01
N PRO A 149 -24.86 6.94 1.50
CA PRO A 149 -25.76 6.01 0.79
C PRO A 149 -26.23 6.52 -0.58
N SER A 150 -26.38 7.84 -0.74
CA SER A 150 -26.85 8.46 -1.98
C SER A 150 -25.87 8.32 -3.16
N ARG A 151 -24.57 8.19 -2.88
CA ARG A 151 -23.50 8.03 -3.88
C ARG A 151 -22.86 6.65 -3.82
N GLY A 152 -23.02 5.91 -2.73
CA GLY A 152 -22.38 4.62 -2.50
C GLY A 152 -20.84 4.69 -2.34
N ILE A 153 -20.29 5.84 -1.95
CA ILE A 153 -18.89 6.09 -1.68
C ILE A 153 -18.67 6.44 -0.22
N TYR A 154 -17.41 6.39 0.22
CA TYR A 154 -17.01 6.79 1.56
C TYR A 154 -16.55 8.24 1.58
N VAL A 155 -16.84 8.95 2.68
CA VAL A 155 -16.37 10.31 2.94
C VAL A 155 -15.18 10.27 3.88
N VAL A 156 -14.32 11.28 3.77
CA VAL A 156 -13.04 11.39 4.48
C VAL A 156 -13.17 11.18 6.00
N SER A 157 -14.18 11.80 6.61
CA SER A 157 -14.43 11.71 8.06
C SER A 157 -15.86 12.16 8.40
N PRO A 158 -16.34 12.02 9.65
CA PRO A 158 -17.64 12.55 10.05
C PRO A 158 -17.75 14.07 9.95
N VAL A 159 -16.63 14.77 9.87
CA VAL A 159 -16.56 16.25 9.77
C VAL A 159 -16.39 16.70 8.32
N TYR A 160 -15.59 15.98 7.54
CA TYR A 160 -15.33 16.29 6.14
C TYR A 160 -16.15 15.36 5.24
N LEU A 161 -17.34 15.82 4.83
CA LEU A 161 -18.36 15.02 4.13
C LEU A 161 -18.17 14.95 2.61
N HIS A 162 -16.92 15.11 2.14
CA HIS A 162 -16.57 14.87 0.75
C HIS A 162 -15.81 13.54 0.60
N GLY A 163 -15.89 12.94 -0.57
CA GLY A 163 -15.16 11.74 -0.91
C GLY A 163 -13.87 12.07 -1.67
N LEU A 164 -12.79 11.35 -1.36
CA LEU A 164 -11.56 11.35 -2.14
C LEU A 164 -11.48 10.08 -2.96
N PHE A 165 -11.06 10.20 -4.21
CA PHE A 165 -11.00 9.09 -5.15
C PHE A 165 -10.03 8.00 -4.68
N MET A 166 -8.81 8.41 -4.29
CA MET A 166 -7.77 7.48 -3.86
C MET A 166 -8.15 6.76 -2.57
N ASP A 167 -8.76 7.46 -1.61
CA ASP A 167 -9.22 6.87 -0.34
C ASP A 167 -10.30 5.80 -0.58
N ASN A 168 -11.25 6.10 -1.48
CA ASN A 168 -12.27 5.12 -1.87
C ASN A 168 -11.68 3.90 -2.59
N LEU A 169 -10.59 4.05 -3.33
CA LEU A 169 -9.86 2.93 -3.92
C LEU A 169 -9.16 2.08 -2.85
N GLU A 170 -8.66 2.67 -1.78
CA GLU A 170 -8.09 1.94 -0.65
C GLU A 170 -9.17 1.17 0.12
N VAL A 171 -10.35 1.78 0.32
CA VAL A 171 -11.51 1.07 0.88
C VAL A 171 -11.93 -0.08 -0.04
N TRP A 172 -11.97 0.14 -1.35
CA TRP A 172 -12.23 -0.92 -2.33
C TRP A 172 -11.21 -2.06 -2.19
N SER A 173 -9.92 -1.74 -2.08
CA SER A 173 -8.87 -2.76 -1.99
C SER A 173 -8.99 -3.62 -0.72
N TYR A 174 -9.48 -3.05 0.38
CA TYR A 174 -9.79 -3.81 1.59
C TYR A 174 -10.92 -4.83 1.33
N HIS A 175 -11.99 -4.44 0.67
CA HIS A 175 -13.10 -5.34 0.34
C HIS A 175 -12.70 -6.39 -0.70
N ALA A 176 -11.94 -6.00 -1.72
CA ALA A 176 -11.49 -6.89 -2.79
C ALA A 176 -10.47 -7.94 -2.32
N GLY A 177 -9.64 -7.60 -1.34
CA GLY A 177 -8.65 -8.52 -0.75
C GLY A 177 -9.23 -9.54 0.22
N ALA A 178 -10.51 -9.45 0.55
CA ALA A 178 -11.15 -10.34 1.51
C ALA A 178 -11.65 -11.63 0.87
N THR A 179 -11.56 -12.71 1.65
CA THR A 179 -11.98 -14.07 1.21
C THR A 179 -13.47 -14.36 1.42
N GLN A 180 -14.22 -13.40 1.98
CA GLN A 180 -15.63 -13.60 2.31
C GLN A 180 -16.55 -13.14 1.16
N PRO A 181 -17.58 -13.94 0.76
CA PRO A 181 -18.44 -13.64 -0.40
C PRO A 181 -19.16 -12.29 -0.33
N ASN A 182 -19.64 -11.88 0.86
CA ASN A 182 -20.30 -10.58 1.04
C ASN A 182 -19.36 -9.40 0.77
N GLN A 183 -18.09 -9.50 1.13
CA GLN A 183 -17.10 -8.44 0.85
C GLN A 183 -16.80 -8.30 -0.64
N THR A 184 -16.83 -9.39 -1.40
CA THR A 184 -16.73 -9.32 -2.86
C THR A 184 -17.93 -8.57 -3.47
N VAL A 185 -19.12 -8.75 -2.95
CA VAL A 185 -20.31 -8.00 -3.38
C VAL A 185 -20.17 -6.52 -3.06
N GLU A 186 -19.66 -6.18 -1.87
CA GLU A 186 -19.38 -4.79 -1.47
C GLU A 186 -18.30 -4.16 -2.36
N ALA A 187 -17.22 -4.88 -2.67
CA ALA A 187 -16.20 -4.41 -3.60
C ALA A 187 -16.77 -4.08 -4.99
N ASN A 188 -17.61 -4.94 -5.54
CA ASN A 188 -18.23 -4.72 -6.86
C ASN A 188 -19.16 -3.49 -6.85
N LYS A 189 -19.97 -3.33 -5.80
CA LYS A 189 -20.85 -2.16 -5.65
C LYS A 189 -20.02 -0.87 -5.52
N LEU A 190 -19.00 -0.90 -4.69
CA LEU A 190 -18.13 0.25 -4.50
C LEU A 190 -17.35 0.59 -5.78
N ALA A 191 -16.88 -0.39 -6.53
CA ALA A 191 -16.23 -0.16 -7.82
C ALA A 191 -17.11 0.61 -8.80
N GLN A 192 -18.40 0.22 -8.89
CA GLN A 192 -19.38 0.93 -9.71
C GLN A 192 -19.62 2.36 -9.20
N SER A 193 -19.77 2.53 -7.89
CA SER A 193 -20.00 3.85 -7.27
C SER A 193 -18.80 4.78 -7.45
N ILE A 194 -17.57 4.27 -7.29
CA ILE A 194 -16.34 5.00 -7.55
C ILE A 194 -16.32 5.49 -8.99
N HIS A 195 -16.59 4.58 -9.95
CA HIS A 195 -16.60 4.98 -11.35
C HIS A 195 -17.68 6.03 -11.63
N THR A 196 -18.90 5.82 -11.19
CA THR A 196 -20.01 6.76 -11.43
C THR A 196 -19.76 8.13 -10.80
N THR A 197 -19.11 8.16 -9.63
CA THR A 197 -18.91 9.42 -8.87
C THR A 197 -17.69 10.20 -9.35
N PHE A 198 -16.58 9.53 -9.65
CA PHE A 198 -15.32 10.22 -9.90
C PHE A 198 -14.91 10.28 -11.37
N TRP A 199 -15.55 9.52 -12.27
CA TRP A 199 -15.19 9.56 -13.69
C TRP A 199 -15.74 10.79 -14.39
N ASP A 200 -14.86 11.65 -14.88
CA ASP A 200 -15.18 12.75 -15.78
C ASP A 200 -15.14 12.25 -17.22
N GLY A 201 -16.30 11.95 -17.77
CA GLY A 201 -16.45 11.41 -19.13
C GLY A 201 -16.08 12.40 -20.23
N VAL A 202 -16.11 13.72 -19.95
CA VAL A 202 -15.71 14.78 -20.90
C VAL A 202 -14.21 14.83 -21.02
N ASN A 203 -13.51 14.92 -19.91
CA ASN A 203 -12.04 15.01 -19.85
C ASN A 203 -11.35 13.63 -19.81
N LYS A 204 -12.13 12.53 -19.78
CA LYS A 204 -11.66 11.13 -19.74
C LYS A 204 -10.61 10.88 -18.64
N ARG A 205 -10.93 11.32 -17.42
CA ARG A 205 -10.07 11.23 -16.26
C ARG A 205 -10.88 11.01 -14.99
N TYR A 206 -10.23 10.59 -13.92
CA TYR A 206 -10.82 10.59 -12.59
C TYR A 206 -10.60 11.95 -11.90
N MET A 207 -11.63 12.45 -11.25
CA MET A 207 -11.54 13.59 -10.34
C MET A 207 -10.95 13.10 -9.02
N ALA A 208 -10.02 13.85 -8.43
CA ALA A 208 -9.39 13.48 -7.16
C ALA A 208 -10.34 13.61 -5.97
N SER A 209 -11.33 14.51 -6.05
CA SER A 209 -12.28 14.83 -4.98
C SER A 209 -13.68 15.11 -5.51
N THR A 210 -14.68 14.94 -4.65
CA THR A 210 -16.07 15.39 -4.92
C THR A 210 -16.29 16.86 -4.59
N GLN A 211 -15.29 17.58 -4.05
CA GLN A 211 -15.36 19.03 -3.81
C GLN A 211 -15.19 19.82 -5.10
N LEU A 212 -16.14 20.69 -5.41
CA LEU A 212 -16.11 21.48 -6.64
C LEU A 212 -14.96 22.46 -6.69
N GLU A 213 -14.59 23.03 -5.56
CA GLU A 213 -13.48 23.97 -5.41
C GLU A 213 -12.16 23.31 -5.85
N GLN A 214 -11.91 22.10 -5.38
CA GLN A 214 -10.73 21.34 -5.74
C GLN A 214 -10.70 20.91 -7.22
N GLN A 215 -11.86 20.77 -7.85
CA GLN A 215 -11.95 20.45 -9.28
C GLN A 215 -11.61 21.63 -10.18
N ALA A 216 -11.80 22.86 -9.70
CA ALA A 216 -11.57 24.09 -10.44
C ALA A 216 -10.11 24.59 -10.38
N GLU A 217 -9.30 24.08 -9.46
CA GLU A 217 -7.90 24.47 -9.28
C GLU A 217 -7.00 23.97 -10.43
N LYS A 218 -5.86 24.66 -10.58
CA LYS A 218 -4.82 24.21 -11.51
C LYS A 218 -4.31 22.83 -11.10
N ARG A 219 -4.31 21.89 -12.03
CA ARG A 219 -3.84 20.53 -11.80
C ARG A 219 -2.36 20.49 -11.42
N VAL A 220 -2.06 19.64 -10.45
CA VAL A 220 -0.73 19.41 -9.91
C VAL A 220 -0.43 17.90 -9.87
N PHE A 221 0.83 17.55 -9.61
CA PHE A 221 1.20 16.12 -9.59
C PHE A 221 0.38 15.35 -8.55
N TYR A 222 0.37 15.80 -7.31
CA TYR A 222 -0.51 15.27 -6.27
C TYR A 222 -1.53 16.35 -5.89
N PRO A 223 -2.83 16.06 -5.91
CA PRO A 223 -3.43 14.71 -6.10
C PRO A 223 -3.75 14.33 -7.55
N ASP A 224 -3.73 15.23 -8.53
CA ASP A 224 -4.42 15.07 -9.80
C ASP A 224 -3.80 14.00 -10.73
N TYR A 225 -2.47 14.05 -10.93
CA TYR A 225 -1.82 13.09 -11.82
C TYR A 225 -1.65 11.73 -11.13
N VAL A 226 -1.43 11.71 -9.82
CA VAL A 226 -1.39 10.49 -9.02
C VAL A 226 -2.75 9.78 -9.04
N ALA A 227 -3.86 10.50 -8.95
CA ALA A 227 -5.20 9.92 -9.04
C ALA A 227 -5.40 9.08 -10.32
N GLN A 228 -4.76 9.46 -11.46
CA GLN A 228 -4.93 8.71 -12.70
C GLN A 228 -4.19 7.35 -12.71
N ILE A 229 -3.13 7.18 -11.93
CA ILE A 229 -2.38 5.92 -11.84
C ILE A 229 -2.72 5.11 -10.58
N PHE A 230 -3.33 5.74 -9.59
CA PHE A 230 -3.63 5.12 -8.30
C PHE A 230 -4.46 3.83 -8.39
N PRO A 231 -5.43 3.70 -9.33
CA PRO A 231 -6.12 2.43 -9.53
C PRO A 231 -5.15 1.25 -9.66
N LEU A 232 -4.08 1.40 -10.44
CA LEU A 232 -3.11 0.32 -10.67
C LEU A 232 -2.26 0.01 -9.43
N LEU A 233 -2.05 1.00 -8.57
CA LEU A 233 -1.28 0.83 -7.32
C LEU A 233 -2.01 -0.10 -6.36
N VAL A 234 -3.34 -0.05 -6.33
CA VAL A 234 -4.19 -0.88 -5.47
C VAL A 234 -4.80 -2.10 -6.18
N GLY A 235 -4.49 -2.30 -7.46
CA GLY A 235 -5.00 -3.44 -8.25
C GLY A 235 -6.44 -3.25 -8.75
N PHE A 236 -6.95 -2.04 -8.76
CA PHE A 236 -8.26 -1.72 -9.34
C PHE A 236 -8.17 -1.65 -10.86
N SER A 237 -9.08 -2.33 -11.54
CA SER A 237 -9.17 -2.29 -13.01
C SER A 237 -10.29 -1.34 -13.44
N PRO A 238 -9.96 -0.15 -13.96
CA PRO A 238 -10.97 0.78 -14.47
C PRO A 238 -11.74 0.16 -15.64
N PRO A 239 -13.08 0.28 -15.67
CA PRO A 239 -13.88 -0.40 -16.70
C PRO A 239 -13.68 0.15 -18.13
N GLN A 240 -13.07 1.35 -18.29
CA GLN A 240 -12.95 2.03 -19.59
C GLN A 240 -11.64 1.79 -20.30
N ILE A 241 -10.62 1.30 -19.59
CA ILE A 241 -9.28 1.18 -20.13
C ILE A 241 -8.57 -0.04 -19.54
N ASP A 242 -7.93 -0.79 -20.40
CA ASP A 242 -7.05 -1.87 -19.99
C ASP A 242 -5.91 -1.34 -19.09
N PRO A 243 -5.58 -2.03 -17.96
CA PRO A 243 -4.58 -1.59 -17.01
C PRO A 243 -3.21 -1.28 -17.62
N HIS A 244 -2.72 -2.12 -18.53
CA HIS A 244 -1.43 -1.91 -19.18
C HIS A 244 -1.43 -0.69 -20.11
N THR A 245 -2.54 -0.46 -20.82
CA THR A 245 -2.75 0.73 -21.65
C THR A 245 -2.80 1.99 -20.78
N LEU A 246 -3.48 1.94 -19.63
CA LEU A 246 -3.52 3.03 -18.65
C LEU A 246 -2.11 3.36 -18.14
N TYR A 247 -1.34 2.35 -17.75
CA TYR A 247 0.05 2.52 -17.33
C TYR A 247 0.90 3.22 -18.41
N LYS A 248 0.87 2.70 -19.63
CA LYS A 248 1.65 3.28 -20.74
C LYS A 248 1.30 4.73 -21.01
N ARG A 249 -0.01 5.03 -21.04
CA ARG A 249 -0.49 6.40 -21.26
C ARG A 249 0.00 7.32 -20.14
N TRP A 250 -0.16 6.90 -18.88
CA TRP A 250 0.30 7.71 -17.76
C TRP A 250 1.81 7.96 -17.80
N MET A 251 2.61 6.96 -18.16
CA MET A 251 4.06 7.12 -18.31
C MET A 251 4.42 8.08 -19.45
N VAL A 252 3.69 8.07 -20.54
CA VAL A 252 3.90 9.05 -21.62
C VAL A 252 3.58 10.47 -21.15
N ASP A 253 2.49 10.64 -20.42
CA ASP A 253 1.98 11.97 -20.06
C ASP A 253 2.68 12.55 -18.81
N HIS A 254 3.09 11.72 -17.84
CA HIS A 254 3.47 12.17 -16.49
C HIS A 254 4.80 11.61 -15.95
N ARG A 255 5.51 10.75 -16.69
CA ARG A 255 6.76 10.17 -16.22
C ARG A 255 7.81 11.23 -15.85
N SER A 256 7.94 12.27 -16.65
CA SER A 256 8.87 13.37 -16.39
C SER A 256 8.49 14.12 -15.10
N ASP A 257 7.19 14.39 -14.90
CA ASP A 257 6.70 15.06 -13.69
C ASP A 257 6.94 14.20 -12.44
N TRP A 258 6.71 12.88 -12.55
CA TRP A 258 6.99 11.94 -11.47
C TRP A 258 8.48 11.93 -11.08
N LEU A 259 9.38 11.80 -12.03
CA LEU A 259 10.82 11.75 -11.75
C LEU A 259 11.34 13.07 -11.15
N LYS A 260 10.73 14.21 -11.51
CA LYS A 260 11.05 15.52 -10.93
C LYS A 260 10.53 15.72 -9.51
N GLN A 261 9.61 14.89 -9.00
CA GLN A 261 9.16 15.02 -7.60
C GLN A 261 10.34 14.91 -6.61
N SER A 262 11.37 14.12 -6.93
CA SER A 262 12.59 14.06 -6.15
C SER A 262 13.33 15.41 -5.98
N GLU A 263 12.99 16.44 -6.74
CA GLU A 263 13.57 17.79 -6.61
C GLU A 263 12.85 18.63 -5.55
N THR A 264 11.56 18.41 -5.32
CA THR A 264 10.70 19.28 -4.51
C THR A 264 9.91 18.56 -3.42
N ASP A 265 9.60 17.28 -3.58
CA ASP A 265 8.71 16.50 -2.73
C ASP A 265 9.26 15.07 -2.50
N TYR A 266 8.43 14.17 -2.01
CA TYR A 266 8.71 12.74 -1.93
C TYR A 266 8.86 12.13 -3.35
N PRO A 267 9.79 11.18 -3.54
CA PRO A 267 10.05 10.61 -4.88
C PRO A 267 9.02 9.60 -5.36
N TRP A 268 7.95 9.36 -4.62
CA TRP A 268 6.84 8.48 -5.00
C TRP A 268 7.29 7.09 -5.45
N GLY A 269 8.06 6.42 -4.60
CA GLY A 269 8.63 5.10 -4.86
C GLY A 269 7.61 4.02 -5.21
N ILE A 270 6.37 4.15 -4.75
CA ILE A 270 5.29 3.21 -5.05
C ILE A 270 5.02 3.12 -6.57
N VAL A 271 5.25 4.20 -7.33
CA VAL A 271 5.16 4.20 -8.80
C VAL A 271 6.29 3.39 -9.42
N ALA A 272 7.49 3.38 -8.82
CA ALA A 272 8.59 2.51 -9.27
C ALA A 272 8.29 1.03 -9.04
N VAL A 273 7.60 0.68 -7.95
CA VAL A 273 7.12 -0.69 -7.72
C VAL A 273 6.07 -1.10 -8.75
N LEU A 274 5.18 -0.18 -9.15
CA LEU A 274 4.26 -0.42 -10.26
C LEU A 274 5.02 -0.62 -11.58
N ALA A 275 5.99 0.26 -11.89
CA ALA A 275 6.83 0.12 -13.09
C ALA A 275 7.57 -1.25 -13.12
N LEU A 276 8.01 -1.74 -11.95
CA LEU A 276 8.58 -3.08 -11.83
C LEU A 276 7.56 -4.17 -12.20
N ARG A 277 6.32 -4.08 -11.74
CA ARG A 277 5.23 -5.02 -12.09
C ARG A 277 4.91 -4.99 -13.58
N GLU A 278 4.93 -3.81 -14.18
CA GLU A 278 4.72 -3.58 -15.62
C GLU A 278 5.95 -3.90 -16.48
N LYS A 279 7.05 -4.42 -15.88
CA LYS A 279 8.32 -4.76 -16.53
C LYS A 279 9.04 -3.58 -17.18
N ASP A 280 8.71 -2.36 -16.78
CA ASP A 280 9.38 -1.13 -17.24
C ASP A 280 10.68 -0.88 -16.47
N LYS A 281 11.71 -1.63 -16.86
CA LYS A 281 13.04 -1.58 -16.25
C LYS A 281 13.70 -0.21 -16.37
N ALA A 282 13.40 0.54 -17.41
CA ALA A 282 13.98 1.86 -17.66
C ALA A 282 13.48 2.86 -16.62
N SER A 283 12.17 2.92 -16.40
CA SER A 283 11.56 3.81 -15.40
C SER A 283 12.01 3.49 -13.98
N VAL A 284 12.12 2.19 -13.61
CA VAL A 284 12.66 1.77 -12.29
C VAL A 284 14.09 2.28 -12.09
N ARG A 285 14.98 2.11 -13.06
CA ARG A 285 16.38 2.56 -12.97
C ARG A 285 16.50 4.08 -12.93
N CYS A 286 15.67 4.78 -13.69
CA CYS A 286 15.63 6.23 -13.67
C CYS A 286 15.14 6.76 -12.33
N TRP A 287 14.07 6.17 -11.75
CA TRP A 287 13.63 6.53 -10.42
C TRP A 287 14.74 6.33 -9.38
N LEU A 288 15.41 5.18 -9.37
CA LEU A 288 16.54 4.93 -8.47
C LEU A 288 17.63 6.01 -8.58
N ARG A 289 17.95 6.44 -9.82
CA ARG A 289 18.96 7.49 -10.02
C ARG A 289 18.56 8.84 -9.42
N HIS A 290 17.30 9.25 -9.60
CA HIS A 290 16.81 10.51 -9.07
C HIS A 290 16.53 10.48 -7.57
N ALA A 291 15.99 9.37 -7.08
CA ALA A 291 15.51 9.25 -5.72
C ALA A 291 16.62 8.87 -4.71
N LEU A 292 17.60 8.04 -5.09
CA LEU A 292 18.61 7.52 -4.17
C LEU A 292 19.42 8.61 -3.41
N PRO A 293 19.77 9.77 -4.01
CA PRO A 293 20.40 10.85 -3.27
C PRO A 293 19.59 11.41 -2.11
N LEU A 294 18.25 11.20 -2.11
CA LEU A 294 17.35 11.64 -1.05
C LEU A 294 17.20 10.64 0.09
N ARG A 295 17.75 9.42 -0.07
CA ARG A 295 17.54 8.36 0.91
C ARG A 295 17.91 8.82 2.32
N HIS A 296 16.99 8.62 3.27
CA HIS A 296 17.07 9.02 4.66
C HIS A 296 17.04 10.55 4.91
N SER A 297 16.74 11.37 3.91
CA SER A 297 16.48 12.80 4.08
C SER A 297 15.03 13.07 4.56
N SER A 298 14.71 14.36 4.78
CA SER A 298 13.34 14.81 5.08
C SER A 298 12.35 14.63 3.92
N ARG A 299 12.82 14.22 2.75
CA ARG A 299 12.00 13.93 1.56
C ARG A 299 12.03 12.44 1.19
N TRP A 300 12.27 11.57 2.15
CA TRP A 300 12.31 10.13 1.95
C TRP A 300 11.43 9.45 2.99
N ALA A 301 10.20 9.13 2.60
CA ALA A 301 9.24 8.49 3.48
C ALA A 301 9.53 6.99 3.64
N VAL A 302 8.95 6.38 4.65
CA VAL A 302 9.02 4.93 4.89
C VAL A 302 8.47 4.11 3.71
N THR A 303 7.51 4.65 2.95
CA THR A 303 7.01 4.06 1.71
C THR A 303 8.04 4.05 0.59
N ASP A 304 8.88 5.11 0.50
CA ASP A 304 9.99 5.15 -0.45
C ASP A 304 11.10 4.19 -0.06
N GLU A 305 11.40 4.06 1.24
CA GLU A 305 12.35 3.05 1.73
C GLU A 305 11.90 1.63 1.39
N THR A 306 10.62 1.33 1.62
CA THR A 306 10.05 0.03 1.26
C THR A 306 10.12 -0.21 -0.26
N SER A 307 9.77 0.79 -1.06
CA SER A 307 9.86 0.73 -2.52
C SER A 307 11.29 0.50 -3.00
N TYR A 308 12.26 1.20 -2.41
CA TYR A 308 13.68 1.03 -2.68
C TYR A 308 14.13 -0.41 -2.42
N GLN A 309 13.76 -0.97 -1.27
CA GLN A 309 14.12 -2.35 -0.94
C GLN A 309 13.48 -3.36 -1.91
N ILE A 310 12.21 -3.17 -2.28
CA ILE A 310 11.54 -4.05 -3.24
C ILE A 310 12.28 -4.06 -4.59
N VAL A 311 12.62 -2.89 -5.13
CA VAL A 311 13.26 -2.83 -6.46
C VAL A 311 14.72 -3.30 -6.43
N THR A 312 15.46 -3.00 -5.37
CA THR A 312 16.87 -3.42 -5.24
C THR A 312 17.00 -4.93 -4.96
N GLN A 313 16.11 -5.52 -4.19
CA GLN A 313 16.03 -6.97 -3.98
C GLN A 313 15.72 -7.75 -5.28
N ARG A 314 15.16 -7.10 -6.29
CA ARG A 314 14.98 -7.65 -7.63
C ARG A 314 16.18 -7.38 -8.56
N GLY A 315 17.31 -6.93 -8.01
CA GLY A 315 18.57 -6.73 -8.74
C GLY A 315 18.63 -5.41 -9.54
N PHE A 316 17.75 -4.44 -9.27
CA PHE A 316 17.81 -3.15 -9.94
C PHE A 316 18.85 -2.22 -9.30
N ALA A 317 19.61 -1.53 -10.15
CA ALA A 317 20.54 -0.46 -9.79
C ALA A 317 20.14 0.83 -10.54
N PRO A 318 20.62 2.01 -10.05
CA PRO A 318 20.40 3.28 -10.72
C PRO A 318 20.81 3.26 -12.19
N ALA A 319 20.09 4.01 -13.03
CA ALA A 319 20.48 4.21 -14.42
C ALA A 319 21.86 4.90 -14.50
N ALA A 320 22.66 4.55 -15.52
CA ALA A 320 23.92 5.23 -15.79
C ALA A 320 23.68 6.72 -16.06
N VAL A 321 24.67 7.56 -15.77
CA VAL A 321 24.57 9.05 -15.87
C VAL A 321 24.19 9.50 -17.29
N ASN A 322 24.67 8.81 -18.32
CA ASN A 322 24.38 9.10 -19.71
C ASN A 322 23.03 8.53 -20.22
N THR A 323 22.27 7.82 -19.38
CA THR A 323 20.95 7.31 -19.76
C THR A 323 19.93 8.45 -19.77
N GLN A 324 19.16 8.60 -20.84
CA GLN A 324 18.01 9.52 -20.86
C GLN A 324 16.92 9.04 -19.90
N CYS A 325 16.55 9.91 -18.95
CA CYS A 325 15.50 9.65 -17.94
C CYS A 325 14.37 10.72 -18.02
N HIS A 326 14.04 11.16 -19.24
CA HIS A 326 12.98 12.15 -19.46
C HIS A 326 11.70 11.50 -19.94
#